data_502a0a72e5ad1b9a2a93e8d733e04d4f
#
_entry.id   502a0a72e5ad1b9a2a93e8d733e04d4f
#
_cell.length_a   1.000
_cell.length_b   1.000
_cell.length_c   1.000
_cell.angle_alpha   90.00
_cell.angle_beta   90.00
_cell.angle_gamma   90.00
#
_symmetry.space_group_name_H-M   'P 1'
#
loop_
_entity.id
_entity.type
_entity.pdbx_description
1 polymer ?
#
loop_
_entity_poly.entity_id
_entity_poly.type
_entity_poly.pdbx_seq_one_letter_code
_entity_poly.pdbx_strand_id
1 'polypeptide(L)'
;PNLVNVIANEVRFTIDARHPDLSMLQETERRIAQILDSQTDCFIDYHSIAKVNPLKFSHQIVSAVQEAADHLALPAKQMISGAGHDAQILGAQLPAGMIFIPSRNGISHSIEEYSTPSQVENGANVLLHAIQTMANQ
;
A
#
# COMPACT_ATOMS: atom_id res chain seq x y z
N PRO A 1 -30.54 -12.35 4.62
CA PRO A 1 -31.14 -13.51 5.27
C PRO A 1 -30.42 -14.78 4.77
N ASN A 2 -29.89 -15.63 5.65
CA ASN A 2 -29.22 -16.90 5.26
C ASN A 2 -30.25 -17.98 4.77
N LEU A 3 -31.13 -17.59 3.86
CA LEU A 3 -32.13 -18.45 3.30
C LEU A 3 -31.90 -18.58 1.80
N VAL A 4 -31.77 -19.80 1.30
CA VAL A 4 -31.44 -20.10 -0.09
C VAL A 4 -32.55 -19.75 -1.11
N ASN A 5 -33.76 -19.56 -0.64
CA ASN A 5 -34.95 -19.27 -1.44
C ASN A 5 -35.50 -17.84 -1.25
N VAL A 6 -34.72 -16.95 -0.64
CA VAL A 6 -35.09 -15.54 -0.40
C VAL A 6 -34.05 -14.64 -1.00
N ILE A 7 -34.48 -13.74 -1.89
CA ILE A 7 -33.64 -12.67 -2.43
C ILE A 7 -33.48 -11.58 -1.35
N ALA A 8 -32.27 -11.15 -1.11
CA ALA A 8 -31.99 -10.04 -0.17
C ALA A 8 -32.63 -8.74 -0.68
N ASN A 9 -33.32 -8.04 0.20
CA ASN A 9 -33.89 -6.71 -0.12
C ASN A 9 -32.86 -5.57 0.01
N GLU A 10 -31.72 -5.84 0.63
CA GLU A 10 -30.62 -4.89 0.77
C GLU A 10 -29.29 -5.65 0.74
N VAL A 11 -28.31 -5.07 0.06
CA VAL A 11 -26.92 -5.56 0.04
C VAL A 11 -26.01 -4.36 0.31
N ARG A 12 -25.09 -4.51 1.25
CA ARG A 12 -24.04 -3.52 1.57
C ARG A 12 -22.68 -4.10 1.27
N PHE A 13 -21.86 -3.35 0.57
CA PHE A 13 -20.48 -3.72 0.28
C PHE A 13 -19.61 -2.48 0.13
N THR A 14 -18.31 -2.65 0.21
CA THR A 14 -17.32 -1.60 -0.04
C THR A 14 -16.54 -1.92 -1.32
N ILE A 15 -16.15 -0.87 -2.03
CA ILE A 15 -15.22 -0.96 -3.16
C ILE A 15 -13.93 -0.29 -2.72
N ASP A 16 -12.83 -1.03 -2.74
CA ASP A 16 -11.49 -0.51 -2.47
C ASP A 16 -10.72 -0.50 -3.80
N ALA A 17 -10.42 0.69 -4.30
CA ALA A 17 -9.68 0.90 -5.53
C ALA A 17 -8.31 1.51 -5.20
N ARG A 18 -7.23 0.87 -5.64
CA ARG A 18 -5.85 1.31 -5.41
C ARG A 18 -5.06 1.31 -6.70
N HIS A 19 -4.34 2.39 -6.96
CA HIS A 19 -3.46 2.51 -8.12
C HIS A 19 -2.30 3.47 -7.82
N PRO A 20 -1.06 3.20 -8.29
CA PRO A 20 0.09 4.08 -8.07
C PRO A 20 0.04 5.38 -8.89
N ASP A 21 -0.79 5.41 -9.93
CA ASP A 21 -1.01 6.59 -10.77
C ASP A 21 -2.34 7.24 -10.41
N LEU A 22 -2.28 8.54 -10.06
CA LEU A 22 -3.46 9.31 -9.64
C LEU A 22 -4.51 9.43 -10.76
N SER A 23 -4.08 9.59 -12.00
CA SER A 23 -5.01 9.74 -13.12
C SER A 23 -5.82 8.47 -13.37
N MET A 24 -5.17 7.31 -13.23
CA MET A 24 -5.84 6.01 -13.33
C MET A 24 -6.79 5.77 -12.16
N LEU A 25 -6.42 6.20 -10.95
CA LEU A 25 -7.30 6.12 -9.78
C LEU A 25 -8.55 6.99 -9.96
N GLN A 26 -8.39 8.22 -10.43
CA GLN A 26 -9.49 9.13 -10.72
C GLN A 26 -10.41 8.60 -11.83
N GLU A 27 -9.84 8.03 -12.87
CA GLU A 27 -10.62 7.40 -13.95
C GLU A 27 -11.39 6.18 -13.44
N THR A 28 -10.79 5.37 -12.56
CA THR A 28 -11.47 4.25 -11.93
C THR A 28 -12.65 4.72 -11.08
N GLU A 29 -12.46 5.75 -10.24
CA GLU A 29 -13.52 6.37 -9.44
C GLU A 29 -14.67 6.87 -10.32
N ARG A 30 -14.35 7.58 -11.41
CA ARG A 30 -15.32 8.06 -12.37
C ARG A 30 -16.12 6.93 -13.01
N ARG A 31 -15.47 5.84 -13.42
CA ARG A 31 -16.13 4.66 -13.99
C ARG A 31 -17.04 3.96 -13.00
N ILE A 32 -16.61 3.82 -11.74
CA ILE A 32 -17.45 3.26 -10.68
C ILE A 32 -18.72 4.10 -10.52
N ALA A 33 -18.59 5.42 -10.40
CA ALA A 33 -19.74 6.32 -10.31
C ALA A 33 -20.69 6.16 -11.50
N GLN A 34 -20.17 6.15 -12.72
CA GLN A 34 -20.98 5.95 -13.92
C GLN A 34 -21.74 4.61 -13.95
N ILE A 35 -21.09 3.53 -13.50
CA ILE A 35 -21.74 2.22 -13.41
C ILE A 35 -22.88 2.25 -12.39
N LEU A 36 -22.64 2.84 -11.22
CA LEU A 36 -23.65 2.96 -10.17
C LEU A 36 -24.84 3.82 -10.61
N ASP A 37 -24.57 4.98 -11.20
CA ASP A 37 -25.59 5.92 -11.67
C ASP A 37 -26.41 5.37 -12.87
N SER A 38 -25.87 4.43 -13.63
CA SER A 38 -26.55 3.78 -14.76
C SER A 38 -27.51 2.67 -14.33
N GLN A 39 -27.50 2.23 -13.08
CA GLN A 39 -28.41 1.18 -12.61
C GLN A 39 -29.80 1.74 -12.38
N THR A 40 -30.81 1.07 -12.94
CA THR A 40 -32.23 1.48 -12.86
C THR A 40 -33.09 0.50 -12.07
N ASP A 41 -32.59 -0.72 -11.86
CA ASP A 41 -33.36 -1.81 -11.25
C ASP A 41 -33.27 -1.83 -9.72
N CYS A 42 -32.33 -1.06 -9.16
CA CYS A 42 -32.10 -0.97 -7.73
C CYS A 42 -31.95 0.49 -7.31
N PHE A 43 -32.40 0.83 -6.10
CA PHE A 43 -32.00 2.07 -5.45
C PHE A 43 -30.57 1.92 -4.93
N ILE A 44 -29.67 2.81 -5.33
CA ILE A 44 -28.26 2.80 -4.91
C ILE A 44 -28.00 4.08 -4.14
N ASP A 45 -27.51 3.92 -2.91
CA ASP A 45 -26.95 4.98 -2.08
C ASP A 45 -25.48 4.67 -1.86
N TYR A 46 -24.59 5.57 -2.27
CA TYR A 46 -23.15 5.40 -2.11
C TYR A 46 -22.43 6.69 -1.73
N HIS A 47 -21.37 6.54 -0.97
CA HIS A 47 -20.53 7.66 -0.57
C HIS A 47 -19.07 7.22 -0.43
N SER A 48 -18.14 8.15 -0.59
CA SER A 48 -16.73 7.91 -0.36
C SER A 48 -16.45 7.82 1.15
N ILE A 49 -15.82 6.71 1.57
CA ILE A 49 -15.43 6.49 2.97
C ILE A 49 -14.04 7.11 3.23
N ALA A 50 -13.12 6.95 2.28
CA ALA A 50 -11.77 7.48 2.38
C ALA A 50 -11.21 7.77 0.98
N LYS A 51 -10.37 8.79 0.88
CA LYS A 51 -9.68 9.16 -0.35
C LYS A 51 -8.26 9.57 -0.01
N VAL A 52 -7.30 8.78 -0.48
CA VAL A 52 -5.87 9.03 -0.27
C VAL A 52 -5.18 8.99 -1.62
N ASN A 53 -4.45 10.06 -1.94
CA ASN A 53 -3.70 10.12 -3.19
C ASN A 53 -2.46 9.24 -3.12
N PRO A 54 -2.07 8.58 -4.22
CA PRO A 54 -0.80 7.87 -4.29
C PRO A 54 0.37 8.82 -4.10
N LEU A 55 1.41 8.33 -3.44
CA LEU A 55 2.63 9.07 -3.18
C LEU A 55 3.83 8.32 -3.80
N LYS A 56 4.69 9.06 -4.49
CA LYS A 56 6.00 8.55 -4.90
C LYS A 56 7.02 8.91 -3.84
N PHE A 57 7.72 7.90 -3.33
CA PHE A 57 8.82 8.11 -2.40
C PHE A 57 10.01 8.79 -3.08
N SER A 58 10.84 9.44 -2.26
CA SER A 58 12.04 10.12 -2.70
C SER A 58 13.00 9.16 -3.39
N HIS A 59 13.37 9.48 -4.64
CA HIS A 59 14.36 8.69 -5.38
C HIS A 59 15.69 8.59 -4.64
N GLN A 60 16.13 9.67 -3.99
CA GLN A 60 17.37 9.71 -3.21
C GLN A 60 17.34 8.68 -2.06
N ILE A 61 16.23 8.62 -1.30
CA ILE A 61 16.09 7.65 -0.19
C ILE A 61 15.98 6.23 -0.73
N VAL A 62 15.18 6.02 -1.78
CA VAL A 62 15.04 4.68 -2.39
C VAL A 62 16.38 4.19 -2.93
N SER A 63 17.19 5.06 -3.56
CA SER A 63 18.53 4.71 -4.02
C SER A 63 19.47 4.38 -2.86
N ALA A 64 19.48 5.18 -1.78
CA ALA A 64 20.31 4.91 -0.60
C ALA A 64 19.96 3.56 0.05
N VAL A 65 18.69 3.20 0.10
CA VAL A 65 18.25 1.88 0.58
C VAL A 65 18.72 0.75 -0.33
N GLN A 66 18.63 0.94 -1.66
CA GLN A 66 19.12 -0.08 -2.62
C GLN A 66 20.64 -0.26 -2.49
N GLU A 67 21.40 0.84 -2.46
CA GLU A 67 22.86 0.82 -2.28
C GLU A 67 23.27 0.13 -0.97
N ALA A 68 22.53 0.39 0.12
CA ALA A 68 22.75 -0.27 1.40
C ALA A 68 22.51 -1.79 1.32
N ALA A 69 21.46 -2.21 0.65
CA ALA A 69 21.18 -3.63 0.44
C ALA A 69 22.26 -4.31 -0.41
N ASP A 70 22.70 -3.65 -1.49
CA ASP A 70 23.75 -4.14 -2.38
C ASP A 70 25.10 -4.26 -1.64
N HIS A 71 25.45 -3.25 -0.81
CA HIS A 71 26.66 -3.28 0.03
C HIS A 71 26.68 -4.45 1.02
N LEU A 72 25.52 -4.79 1.55
CA LEU A 72 25.35 -5.94 2.45
C LEU A 72 25.15 -7.27 1.71
N ALA A 73 25.24 -7.28 0.37
CA ALA A 73 24.98 -8.44 -0.48
C ALA A 73 23.61 -9.10 -0.20
N LEU A 74 22.60 -8.28 0.14
CA LEU A 74 21.24 -8.74 0.40
C LEU A 74 20.38 -8.58 -0.86
N PRO A 75 19.60 -9.60 -1.25
CA PRO A 75 18.67 -9.47 -2.37
C PRO A 75 17.56 -8.48 -2.04
N ALA A 76 17.40 -7.47 -2.88
CA ALA A 76 16.37 -6.45 -2.73
C ALA A 76 15.67 -6.17 -4.08
N LYS A 77 14.43 -5.67 -4.00
CA LYS A 77 13.71 -5.18 -5.17
C LYS A 77 12.86 -3.98 -4.80
N GLN A 78 12.77 -3.04 -5.72
CA GLN A 78 11.80 -1.96 -5.62
C GLN A 78 10.39 -2.51 -5.91
N MET A 79 9.41 -2.04 -5.13
CA MET A 79 8.03 -2.48 -5.27
C MET A 79 7.06 -1.36 -4.91
N ILE A 80 5.83 -1.49 -5.40
CA ILE A 80 4.74 -0.61 -5.02
C ILE A 80 4.06 -1.18 -3.78
N SER A 81 3.83 -0.33 -2.76
CA SER A 81 2.96 -0.67 -1.64
C SER A 81 1.52 -0.33 -1.97
N GLY A 82 0.63 -1.30 -1.85
CA GLY A 82 -0.81 -1.07 -1.93
C GLY A 82 -1.45 -0.69 -0.59
N ALA A 83 -0.68 -0.68 0.51
CA ALA A 83 -1.20 -0.36 1.85
C ALA A 83 -0.94 1.10 2.23
N GLY A 84 -1.77 1.65 3.11
CA GLY A 84 -1.53 2.95 3.73
C GLY A 84 -0.50 2.81 4.86
N HIS A 85 0.41 3.77 4.95
CA HIS A 85 1.47 3.83 5.97
C HIS A 85 1.71 5.26 6.43
N ASP A 86 2.23 5.45 7.62
CA ASP A 86 2.65 6.76 8.14
C ASP A 86 3.67 7.43 7.21
N ALA A 87 4.53 6.63 6.56
CA ALA A 87 5.46 7.13 5.56
C ALA A 87 4.78 7.84 4.38
N GLN A 88 3.53 7.50 4.04
CA GLN A 88 2.75 8.20 3.02
C GLN A 88 2.33 9.59 3.50
N ILE A 89 1.97 9.72 4.78
CA ILE A 89 1.61 11.00 5.40
C ILE A 89 2.83 11.90 5.49
N LEU A 90 3.93 11.36 6.00
CA LEU A 90 5.20 12.09 6.12
C LEU A 90 5.76 12.48 4.74
N GLY A 91 5.69 11.57 3.78
CA GLY A 91 6.20 11.78 2.42
C GLY A 91 5.47 12.84 1.62
N ALA A 92 4.25 13.25 2.04
CA ALA A 92 3.57 14.40 1.49
C ALA A 92 4.20 15.75 1.90
N GLN A 93 5.02 15.75 2.96
CA GLN A 93 5.67 16.94 3.52
C GLN A 93 7.20 16.91 3.43
N LEU A 94 7.78 15.72 3.49
CA LEU A 94 9.22 15.48 3.58
C LEU A 94 9.64 14.36 2.63
N PRO A 95 10.90 14.32 2.17
CA PRO A 95 11.44 13.15 1.49
C PRO A 95 11.28 11.91 2.38
N ALA A 96 10.61 10.88 1.87
CA ALA A 96 10.36 9.64 2.58
C ALA A 96 10.64 8.41 1.71
N GLY A 97 10.86 7.27 2.35
CA GLY A 97 10.99 5.95 1.76
C GLY A 97 10.59 4.89 2.78
N MET A 98 10.49 3.64 2.33
CA MET A 98 10.16 2.52 3.20
C MET A 98 11.00 1.30 2.85
N ILE A 99 11.27 0.48 3.87
CA ILE A 99 11.89 -0.84 3.74
C ILE A 99 10.87 -1.87 4.22
N PHE A 100 10.56 -2.83 3.34
CA PHE A 100 9.84 -4.03 3.73
C PHE A 100 10.81 -5.17 3.99
N ILE A 101 10.50 -5.99 4.97
CA ILE A 101 11.17 -7.25 5.23
C ILE A 101 10.22 -8.41 4.88
N PRO A 102 10.73 -9.61 4.56
CA PRO A 102 9.88 -10.75 4.26
C PRO A 102 9.00 -11.14 5.45
N SER A 103 7.76 -11.53 5.17
CA SER A 103 6.88 -12.21 6.11
C SER A 103 6.66 -13.65 5.67
N ARG A 104 6.58 -14.56 6.63
CA ARG A 104 6.36 -16.00 6.38
C ARG A 104 5.07 -16.20 5.58
N ASN A 105 5.17 -16.88 4.44
CA ASN A 105 4.09 -17.11 3.49
C ASN A 105 3.41 -15.83 2.95
N GLY A 106 4.03 -14.67 3.10
CA GLY A 106 3.43 -13.39 2.71
C GLY A 106 2.25 -12.97 3.59
N ILE A 107 2.10 -13.57 4.76
CA ILE A 107 1.00 -13.25 5.69
C ILE A 107 1.25 -11.87 6.27
N SER A 108 0.20 -11.04 6.27
CA SER A 108 0.17 -9.70 6.85
C SER A 108 -1.19 -9.48 7.54
N HIS A 109 -1.24 -8.55 8.50
CA HIS A 109 -2.44 -8.19 9.27
C HIS A 109 -3.08 -9.38 10.00
N SER A 110 -2.27 -10.34 10.47
CA SER A 110 -2.67 -11.54 11.18
C SER A 110 -1.76 -11.82 12.36
N ILE A 111 -2.27 -12.52 13.39
CA ILE A 111 -1.43 -13.03 14.48
C ILE A 111 -0.38 -14.05 14.03
N GLU A 112 -0.51 -14.57 12.81
CA GLU A 112 0.44 -15.49 12.19
C GLU A 112 1.53 -14.77 11.39
N GLU A 113 1.46 -13.44 11.27
CA GLU A 113 2.50 -12.62 10.63
C GLU A 113 3.82 -12.79 11.38
N TYR A 114 4.85 -13.23 10.66
CA TYR A 114 6.12 -13.55 11.26
C TYR A 114 7.29 -13.31 10.32
N SER A 115 8.28 -12.58 10.80
CA SER A 115 9.59 -12.45 10.17
C SER A 115 10.64 -13.13 11.06
N THR A 116 11.61 -13.81 10.47
CA THR A 116 12.68 -14.44 11.25
C THR A 116 13.61 -13.38 11.85
N PRO A 117 14.31 -13.68 12.98
CA PRO A 117 15.29 -12.76 13.55
C PRO A 117 16.32 -12.25 12.53
N SER A 118 16.81 -13.11 11.64
CA SER A 118 17.77 -12.72 10.61
C SER A 118 17.16 -11.78 9.57
N GLN A 119 15.88 -11.92 9.23
CA GLN A 119 15.18 -10.99 8.32
C GLN A 119 15.00 -9.61 8.96
N VAL A 120 14.69 -9.58 10.26
CA VAL A 120 14.60 -8.33 11.04
C VAL A 120 15.97 -7.66 11.12
N GLU A 121 17.03 -8.42 11.44
CA GLU A 121 18.41 -7.94 11.50
C GLU A 121 18.87 -7.37 10.15
N ASN A 122 18.61 -8.08 9.04
CA ASN A 122 18.94 -7.60 7.71
C ASN A 122 18.25 -6.27 7.39
N GLY A 123 16.94 -6.17 7.67
CA GLY A 123 16.19 -4.91 7.48
C GLY A 123 16.73 -3.76 8.31
N ALA A 124 17.09 -4.02 9.58
CA ALA A 124 17.68 -3.04 10.48
C ALA A 124 19.08 -2.58 9.99
N ASN A 125 19.91 -3.50 9.49
CA ASN A 125 21.22 -3.17 8.94
C ASN A 125 21.10 -2.33 7.66
N VAL A 126 20.18 -2.66 6.75
CA VAL A 126 19.91 -1.84 5.56
C VAL A 126 19.48 -0.44 5.97
N LEU A 127 18.58 -0.31 6.95
CA LEU A 127 18.14 0.99 7.46
C LEU A 127 19.31 1.79 8.06
N LEU A 128 20.15 1.15 8.87
CA LEU A 128 21.33 1.79 9.47
C LEU A 128 22.27 2.34 8.41
N HIS A 129 22.63 1.54 7.41
CA HIS A 129 23.52 1.95 6.33
C HIS A 129 22.92 3.08 5.47
N ALA A 130 21.62 3.00 5.15
CA ALA A 130 20.95 4.05 4.41
C ALA A 130 20.95 5.38 5.18
N ILE A 131 20.67 5.35 6.51
CA ILE A 131 20.73 6.55 7.36
C ILE A 131 22.15 7.12 7.40
N GLN A 132 23.18 6.28 7.56
CA GLN A 132 24.58 6.74 7.59
C GLN A 132 24.97 7.39 6.25
N THR A 133 24.58 6.82 5.13
CA THR A 133 24.83 7.38 3.80
C THR A 133 24.16 8.75 3.65
N MET A 134 22.91 8.87 4.07
CA MET A 134 22.15 10.12 3.96
C MET A 134 22.66 11.21 4.93
N ALA A 135 23.13 10.84 6.12
CA ALA A 135 23.65 11.79 7.12
C ALA A 135 25.02 12.36 6.78
N ASN A 136 25.77 11.74 5.86
CA ASN A 136 27.12 12.15 5.45
C ASN A 136 27.15 12.84 4.08
N GLN A 137 25.99 13.13 3.49
CA GLN A 137 25.82 13.94 2.27
C GLN A 137 25.60 15.41 2.62
#